data_8ad4718c287327dfd9d357f88ef7005b
#
_entry.id   8ad4718c287327dfd9d357f88ef7005b
#
_cell.length_a   1.000
_cell.length_b   1.000
_cell.length_c   1.000
_cell.angle_alpha   90.00
_cell.angle_beta   90.00
_cell.angle_gamma   90.00
#
_symmetry.space_group_name_H-M   'P 1'
#
loop_
_entity.id
_entity.type
_entity.pdbx_description
1 polymer ?
#
loop_
_entity_poly.entity_id
_entity_poly.type
_entity_poly.pdbx_seq_one_letter_code
_entity_poly.pdbx_strand_id
1 'polypeptide(L)'
;MSKKKKQKTTQEPIITPNKWQSQHHEYEISNARSKRRLYRVTNQTPLDYLYKRKSIDDSQYQAGNEIYKFFQIANIQKLKAVDYSRNKNYGSTKDDLTSSQIHARKKLKEVIQTLGRIGSKIALDVCCYEHTVKDVSIKISKNEKYVMERLREALDDYAIFMGIK
;
A
#
# COMPACT_ATOMS: atom_id res chain seq x y z
N MET A 1 -50.42 -9.61 -41.14
CA MET A 1 -49.96 -8.34 -40.48
C MET A 1 -48.93 -8.67 -39.40
N SER A 2 -47.68 -8.49 -39.69
CA SER A 2 -46.55 -8.88 -38.77
C SER A 2 -46.18 -7.69 -37.90
N LYS A 3 -46.31 -7.80 -36.57
CA LYS A 3 -45.92 -6.74 -35.63
C LYS A 3 -44.40 -6.73 -35.43
N LYS A 4 -43.71 -5.76 -36.00
CA LYS A 4 -42.29 -5.48 -35.71
C LYS A 4 -42.11 -5.07 -34.23
N LYS A 5 -41.48 -5.94 -33.42
CA LYS A 5 -41.01 -5.58 -32.07
C LYS A 5 -39.92 -4.55 -32.21
N LYS A 6 -40.16 -3.31 -31.75
CA LYS A 6 -39.13 -2.28 -31.55
C LYS A 6 -38.18 -2.78 -30.46
N GLN A 7 -36.93 -3.11 -30.83
CA GLN A 7 -35.86 -3.29 -29.86
C GLN A 7 -35.56 -1.93 -29.22
N LYS A 8 -35.87 -1.77 -27.95
CA LYS A 8 -35.38 -0.65 -27.13
C LYS A 8 -33.88 -0.89 -26.92
N THR A 9 -33.04 -0.17 -27.63
CA THR A 9 -31.60 -0.07 -27.33
C THR A 9 -31.48 0.74 -26.05
N THR A 10 -31.41 0.07 -24.91
CA THR A 10 -31.11 0.71 -23.62
C THR A 10 -29.64 1.02 -23.65
N GLN A 11 -29.26 2.24 -24.02
CA GLN A 11 -27.89 2.72 -23.85
C GLN A 11 -27.62 2.77 -22.34
N GLU A 12 -26.73 1.89 -21.88
CA GLU A 12 -26.27 1.92 -20.51
C GLU A 12 -25.53 3.26 -20.25
N PRO A 13 -25.79 3.94 -19.12
CA PRO A 13 -25.06 5.16 -18.80
C PRO A 13 -23.57 4.85 -18.71
N ILE A 14 -22.76 5.49 -19.54
CA ILE A 14 -21.32 5.43 -19.46
C ILE A 14 -20.92 6.21 -18.19
N ILE A 15 -20.61 5.48 -17.11
CA ILE A 15 -20.09 6.09 -15.89
C ILE A 15 -18.63 6.47 -16.20
N THR A 16 -18.41 7.76 -16.45
CA THR A 16 -17.05 8.31 -16.59
C THR A 16 -16.50 8.66 -15.20
N PRO A 17 -15.20 8.47 -14.97
CA PRO A 17 -14.57 8.93 -13.73
C PRO A 17 -14.74 10.44 -13.61
N ASN A 18 -14.94 10.94 -12.40
CA ASN A 18 -15.01 12.40 -12.19
C ASN A 18 -13.65 13.06 -12.45
N LYS A 19 -13.65 14.39 -12.63
CA LYS A 19 -12.45 15.15 -12.98
C LYS A 19 -11.31 14.96 -11.98
N TRP A 20 -11.61 14.83 -10.70
CA TRP A 20 -10.62 14.60 -9.65
C TRP A 20 -10.03 13.18 -9.72
N GLN A 21 -10.87 12.18 -9.92
CA GLN A 21 -10.44 10.80 -10.12
C GLN A 21 -9.55 10.66 -11.35
N SER A 22 -9.89 11.31 -12.48
CA SER A 22 -9.10 11.23 -13.71
C SER A 22 -7.72 11.92 -13.63
N GLN A 23 -7.53 12.83 -12.67
CA GLN A 23 -6.26 13.53 -12.49
C GLN A 23 -5.28 12.81 -11.57
N HIS A 24 -5.76 11.98 -10.66
CA HIS A 24 -4.95 11.49 -9.54
C HIS A 24 -4.86 9.97 -9.43
N HIS A 25 -5.62 9.22 -10.24
CA HIS A 25 -5.72 7.77 -10.07
C HIS A 25 -5.76 7.03 -11.40
N GLU A 26 -5.08 5.90 -11.45
CA GLU A 26 -5.26 4.90 -12.49
C GLU A 26 -6.54 4.11 -12.22
N TYR A 27 -7.27 3.72 -13.27
CA TYR A 27 -8.54 3.00 -13.15
C TYR A 27 -8.47 1.67 -13.86
N GLU A 28 -8.95 0.65 -13.19
CA GLU A 28 -9.35 -0.60 -13.84
C GLU A 28 -10.87 -0.61 -14.08
N ILE A 29 -11.24 -0.95 -15.30
CA ILE A 29 -12.63 -1.26 -15.61
C ILE A 29 -12.87 -2.70 -15.19
N SER A 30 -13.54 -2.91 -14.04
CA SER A 30 -13.89 -4.26 -13.64
C SER A 30 -15.05 -4.77 -14.51
N ASN A 31 -14.78 -5.83 -15.28
CA ASN A 31 -15.83 -6.62 -15.95
C ASN A 31 -16.53 -7.53 -14.92
N ALA A 32 -17.15 -6.94 -13.90
CA ALA A 32 -17.95 -7.70 -12.99
C ALA A 32 -19.15 -8.28 -13.77
N ARG A 33 -19.63 -9.46 -13.38
CA ARG A 33 -20.85 -10.13 -13.91
C ARG A 33 -22.12 -9.25 -13.85
N SER A 34 -22.05 -8.08 -13.29
CA SER A 34 -23.10 -7.08 -13.32
C SER A 34 -22.97 -6.24 -14.60
N LYS A 35 -24.09 -5.94 -15.24
CA LYS A 35 -24.20 -5.11 -16.45
C LYS A 35 -23.73 -3.65 -16.27
N ARG A 36 -23.08 -3.31 -15.17
CA ARG A 36 -22.57 -1.98 -14.85
C ARG A 36 -21.04 -2.01 -14.87
N ARG A 37 -20.42 -1.14 -15.67
CA ARG A 37 -18.98 -0.88 -15.61
C ARG A 37 -18.71 -0.10 -14.33
N LEU A 38 -17.98 -0.70 -13.42
CA LEU A 38 -17.54 -0.04 -12.19
C LEU A 38 -16.10 0.38 -12.37
N TYR A 39 -15.82 1.67 -12.18
CA TYR A 39 -14.47 2.18 -12.09
C TYR A 39 -13.95 1.95 -10.67
N ARG A 40 -12.83 1.29 -10.55
CA ARG A 40 -12.17 1.03 -9.28
C ARG A 40 -10.90 1.87 -9.20
N VAL A 41 -10.72 2.53 -8.09
CA VAL A 41 -9.45 3.20 -7.79
C VAL A 41 -8.41 2.12 -7.54
N THR A 42 -7.33 2.09 -8.35
CA THR A 42 -6.28 1.06 -8.27
C THR A 42 -5.19 1.38 -7.26
N ASN A 43 -5.05 2.67 -6.88
CA ASN A 43 -4.02 3.14 -5.95
C ASN A 43 -4.33 2.87 -4.48
N GLN A 44 -5.09 1.82 -4.20
CA GLN A 44 -5.40 1.42 -2.84
C GLN A 44 -4.32 0.47 -2.34
N THR A 45 -3.62 0.87 -1.26
CA THR A 45 -2.64 -0.02 -0.65
C THR A 45 -3.30 -1.26 -0.05
N PRO A 46 -2.58 -2.38 0.08
CA PRO A 46 -3.11 -3.56 0.78
C PRO A 46 -3.57 -3.25 2.21
N LEU A 47 -2.88 -2.34 2.89
CA LEU A 47 -3.26 -1.88 4.23
C LEU A 47 -4.62 -1.17 4.23
N ASP A 48 -4.85 -0.24 3.27
CA ASP A 48 -6.14 0.44 3.10
C ASP A 48 -7.28 -0.54 2.81
N TYR A 49 -6.99 -1.55 1.99
CA TYR A 49 -7.95 -2.59 1.67
C TYR A 49 -8.37 -3.39 2.90
N LEU A 50 -7.40 -3.78 3.76
CA LEU A 50 -7.66 -4.49 5.01
C LEU A 50 -8.48 -3.62 5.98
N TYR A 51 -8.16 -2.33 6.09
CA TYR A 51 -8.90 -1.38 6.94
C TYR A 51 -10.34 -1.19 6.48
N LYS A 52 -10.57 -0.96 5.18
CA LYS A 52 -11.93 -0.82 4.62
C LYS A 52 -12.79 -2.07 4.82
N ARG A 53 -12.19 -3.25 4.82
CA ARG A 53 -12.85 -4.51 5.11
C ARG A 53 -13.05 -4.78 6.60
N LYS A 54 -12.63 -3.85 7.47
CA LYS A 54 -12.64 -4.02 8.93
C LYS A 54 -11.87 -5.29 9.38
N SER A 55 -10.85 -5.66 8.62
CA SER A 55 -9.96 -6.77 8.95
C SER A 55 -8.87 -6.36 9.94
N ILE A 56 -8.59 -5.07 10.03
CA ILE A 56 -7.73 -4.41 11.02
C ILE A 56 -8.48 -3.23 11.62
N ASP A 57 -8.14 -2.85 12.85
CA ASP A 57 -8.73 -1.72 13.56
C ASP A 57 -7.97 -0.40 13.31
N ASP A 58 -8.48 0.70 13.89
CA ASP A 58 -7.92 2.04 13.69
C ASP A 58 -6.49 2.15 14.22
N SER A 59 -6.19 1.55 15.38
CA SER A 59 -4.86 1.58 15.99
C SER A 59 -3.83 0.79 15.15
N GLN A 60 -4.24 -0.37 14.65
CA GLN A 60 -3.42 -1.19 13.74
C GLN A 60 -3.17 -0.47 12.42
N TYR A 61 -4.19 0.19 11.86
CA TYR A 61 -4.05 0.98 10.65
C TYR A 61 -3.09 2.16 10.82
N GLN A 62 -3.20 2.90 11.93
CA GLN A 62 -2.29 4.00 12.25
C GLN A 62 -0.84 3.49 12.42
N ALA A 63 -0.65 2.39 13.14
CA ALA A 63 0.65 1.75 13.31
C ALA A 63 1.29 1.37 11.95
N GLY A 64 0.52 0.77 11.05
CA GLY A 64 0.97 0.42 9.71
C GLY A 64 1.39 1.63 8.88
N ASN A 65 0.62 2.73 8.95
CA ASN A 65 0.94 3.98 8.25
C ASN A 65 2.22 4.64 8.79
N GLU A 66 2.47 4.61 10.11
CA GLU A 66 3.71 5.12 10.67
C GLU A 66 4.93 4.31 10.22
N ILE A 67 4.82 2.98 10.16
CA ILE A 67 5.88 2.12 9.59
C ILE A 67 6.16 2.51 8.14
N TYR A 68 5.13 2.67 7.33
CA TYR A 68 5.25 3.10 5.93
C TYR A 68 5.92 4.46 5.79
N LYS A 69 5.54 5.44 6.62
CA LYS A 69 6.12 6.79 6.64
C LYS A 69 7.63 6.76 6.93
N PHE A 70 8.06 6.01 7.94
CA PHE A 70 9.50 5.87 8.21
C PHE A 70 10.23 5.16 7.08
N PHE A 71 9.60 4.15 6.46
CA PHE A 71 10.17 3.46 5.31
C PHE A 71 10.36 4.39 4.13
N GLN A 72 9.38 5.24 3.81
CA GLN A 72 9.48 6.22 2.73
C GLN A 72 10.61 7.22 2.99
N ILE A 73 10.68 7.80 4.19
CA ILE A 73 11.73 8.75 4.54
C ILE A 73 13.12 8.10 4.45
N ALA A 74 13.26 6.86 4.93
CA ALA A 74 14.52 6.13 4.90
C ALA A 74 15.01 5.80 3.47
N ASN A 75 14.09 5.67 2.50
CA ASN A 75 14.38 5.26 1.12
C ASN A 75 14.37 6.40 0.09
N ILE A 76 14.02 7.63 0.48
CA ILE A 76 13.91 8.80 -0.44
C ILE A 76 15.17 9.01 -1.31
N GLN A 77 16.35 8.59 -0.85
CA GLN A 77 17.58 8.74 -1.65
C GLN A 77 17.58 7.93 -2.95
N LYS A 78 16.83 6.85 -3.04
CA LYS A 78 16.74 6.05 -4.28
C LYS A 78 16.00 6.79 -5.41
N LEU A 79 15.28 7.88 -5.09
CA LEU A 79 14.45 8.67 -6.02
C LEU A 79 15.06 10.04 -6.34
N LYS A 80 16.29 10.35 -5.88
CA LYS A 80 16.96 11.56 -6.36
C LYS A 80 17.13 11.46 -7.87
N ALA A 81 16.43 12.33 -8.60
CA ALA A 81 16.69 12.53 -10.01
C ALA A 81 18.19 12.70 -10.21
N VAL A 82 18.75 11.95 -11.14
CA VAL A 82 20.17 12.07 -11.48
C VAL A 82 20.35 13.49 -12.01
N ASP A 83 21.06 14.33 -11.25
CA ASP A 83 21.41 15.67 -11.70
C ASP A 83 22.50 15.55 -12.76
N TYR A 84 22.09 15.54 -14.01
CA TYR A 84 23.00 15.47 -15.18
C TYR A 84 23.88 16.70 -15.36
N SER A 85 23.63 17.80 -14.64
CA SER A 85 24.42 19.02 -14.71
C SER A 85 25.68 18.97 -13.86
N ARG A 86 25.79 17.99 -12.97
CA ARG A 86 26.97 17.81 -12.10
C ARG A 86 28.11 17.15 -12.87
N ASN A 87 29.16 17.90 -13.10
CA ASN A 87 30.42 17.44 -13.70
C ASN A 87 30.93 16.18 -12.99
N LYS A 88 31.27 15.14 -13.75
CA LYS A 88 31.71 13.79 -13.31
C LYS A 88 33.02 13.74 -12.50
N ASN A 89 33.61 14.87 -12.11
CA ASN A 89 34.95 14.93 -11.52
C ASN A 89 34.99 15.01 -10.00
N TYR A 90 33.85 14.88 -9.32
CA TYR A 90 33.86 14.71 -7.87
C TYR A 90 33.67 13.24 -7.54
N GLY A 91 34.73 12.69 -6.91
CA GLY A 91 34.70 11.32 -6.40
C GLY A 91 33.47 11.04 -5.60
N SER A 92 33.00 9.81 -5.65
CA SER A 92 31.80 9.29 -4.96
C SER A 92 31.83 9.75 -3.51
N THR A 93 31.23 10.91 -3.23
CA THR A 93 30.91 11.32 -1.89
C THR A 93 29.95 10.28 -1.37
N LYS A 94 30.35 9.57 -0.29
CA LYS A 94 29.43 8.76 0.51
C LYS A 94 28.15 9.58 0.64
N ASP A 95 27.02 9.04 0.16
CA ASP A 95 25.73 9.72 0.21
C ASP A 95 25.48 10.17 1.64
N ASP A 96 25.67 11.44 1.93
CA ASP A 96 25.44 12.01 3.24
C ASP A 96 23.94 11.92 3.52
N LEU A 97 23.58 10.98 4.38
CA LEU A 97 22.21 10.79 4.83
C LEU A 97 21.76 12.03 5.58
N THR A 98 20.61 12.56 5.21
CA THR A 98 20.02 13.65 5.97
C THR A 98 19.69 13.19 7.40
N SER A 99 19.68 14.14 8.36
CA SER A 99 19.32 13.85 9.76
C SER A 99 17.98 13.11 9.88
N SER A 100 16.99 13.50 9.07
CA SER A 100 15.68 12.85 9.03
C SER A 100 15.75 11.40 8.54
N GLN A 101 16.63 11.09 7.58
CA GLN A 101 16.82 9.73 7.09
C GLN A 101 17.52 8.84 8.11
N ILE A 102 18.52 9.39 8.82
CA ILE A 102 19.19 8.69 9.92
C ILE A 102 18.16 8.35 11.01
N HIS A 103 17.33 9.33 11.39
CA HIS A 103 16.27 9.13 12.37
C HIS A 103 15.27 8.05 11.91
N ALA A 104 14.78 8.13 10.67
CA ALA A 104 13.83 7.16 10.12
C ALA A 104 14.41 5.74 10.06
N ARG A 105 15.69 5.58 9.70
CA ARG A 105 16.39 4.28 9.73
C ARG A 105 16.52 3.72 11.14
N LYS A 106 16.79 4.58 12.12
CA LYS A 106 16.82 4.20 13.53
C LYS A 106 15.43 3.71 13.98
N LYS A 107 14.37 4.44 13.64
CA LYS A 107 12.99 4.04 13.94
C LYS A 107 12.60 2.71 13.28
N LEU A 108 12.94 2.48 12.01
CA LEU A 108 12.71 1.18 11.37
C LEU A 108 13.47 0.04 12.05
N LYS A 109 14.67 0.28 12.54
CA LYS A 109 15.39 -0.71 13.32
C LYS A 109 14.68 -1.04 14.64
N GLU A 110 14.16 -0.03 15.32
CA GLU A 110 13.33 -0.21 16.52
C GLU A 110 12.07 -1.03 16.20
N VAL A 111 11.35 -0.72 15.10
CA VAL A 111 10.21 -1.53 14.60
C VAL A 111 10.59 -3.01 14.45
N ILE A 112 11.69 -3.30 13.74
CA ILE A 112 12.13 -4.67 13.50
C ILE A 112 12.46 -5.40 14.82
N GLN A 113 13.05 -4.70 15.77
CA GLN A 113 13.36 -5.26 17.09
C GLN A 113 12.09 -5.54 17.91
N THR A 114 11.11 -4.62 17.91
CA THR A 114 9.85 -4.76 18.65
C THR A 114 9.00 -5.90 18.08
N LEU A 115 8.84 -5.95 16.76
CA LEU A 115 7.98 -6.94 16.09
C LEU A 115 8.61 -8.33 15.96
N GLY A 116 9.89 -8.44 16.23
CA GLY A 116 10.64 -9.68 16.03
C GLY A 116 10.77 -10.09 14.54
N ARG A 117 11.38 -11.24 14.32
CA ARG A 117 11.78 -11.69 12.97
C ARG A 117 10.60 -11.94 12.01
N ILE A 118 9.53 -12.58 12.49
CA ILE A 118 8.40 -12.97 11.64
C ILE A 118 7.42 -11.79 11.50
N GLY A 119 7.06 -11.14 12.61
CA GLY A 119 6.14 -10.01 12.61
C GLY A 119 6.65 -8.85 11.76
N SER A 120 7.92 -8.46 11.92
CA SER A 120 8.52 -7.39 11.12
C SER A 120 8.55 -7.70 9.63
N LYS A 121 8.85 -8.96 9.23
CA LYS A 121 8.84 -9.35 7.82
C LYS A 121 7.45 -9.22 7.21
N ILE A 122 6.42 -9.73 7.90
CA ILE A 122 5.03 -9.65 7.42
C ILE A 122 4.56 -8.19 7.37
N ALA A 123 4.81 -7.40 8.43
CA ALA A 123 4.42 -6.00 8.48
C ALA A 123 5.10 -5.17 7.38
N LEU A 124 6.40 -5.35 7.15
CA LEU A 124 7.11 -4.66 6.07
C LEU A 124 6.63 -5.10 4.69
N ASP A 125 6.40 -6.40 4.46
CA ASP A 125 5.89 -6.89 3.18
C ASP A 125 4.52 -6.28 2.85
N VAL A 126 3.60 -6.18 3.81
CA VAL A 126 2.25 -5.63 3.58
C VAL A 126 2.23 -4.11 3.57
N CYS A 127 2.87 -3.47 4.55
CA CYS A 127 2.77 -2.01 4.73
C CYS A 127 3.73 -1.24 3.81
N CYS A 128 4.94 -1.78 3.51
CA CYS A 128 5.97 -1.04 2.81
C CYS A 128 6.21 -1.50 1.37
N TYR A 129 6.11 -2.80 1.12
CA TYR A 129 6.29 -3.38 -0.22
C TYR A 129 4.97 -3.64 -0.95
N GLU A 130 3.84 -3.27 -0.34
CA GLU A 130 2.50 -3.35 -0.92
C GLU A 130 2.12 -4.77 -1.40
N HIS A 131 2.70 -5.81 -0.78
CA HIS A 131 2.30 -7.18 -1.05
C HIS A 131 0.95 -7.48 -0.40
N THR A 132 0.09 -8.20 -1.13
CA THR A 132 -1.17 -8.68 -0.54
C THR A 132 -0.91 -9.78 0.50
N VAL A 133 -1.85 -9.98 1.42
CA VAL A 133 -1.78 -11.09 2.40
C VAL A 133 -1.59 -12.44 1.70
N LYS A 134 -2.20 -12.60 0.52
CA LYS A 134 -2.07 -13.80 -0.30
C LYS A 134 -0.63 -13.98 -0.82
N ASP A 135 -0.02 -12.91 -1.34
CA ASP A 135 1.36 -12.96 -1.83
C ASP A 135 2.33 -13.31 -0.71
N VAL A 136 2.14 -12.68 0.46
CA VAL A 136 2.94 -12.98 1.65
C VAL A 136 2.75 -14.43 2.10
N SER A 137 1.51 -14.97 2.05
CA SER A 137 1.22 -16.35 2.42
C SER A 137 1.99 -17.35 1.54
N ILE A 138 2.05 -17.11 0.24
CA ILE A 138 2.82 -17.91 -0.71
C ILE A 138 4.32 -17.79 -0.40
N LYS A 139 4.82 -16.55 -0.20
CA LYS A 139 6.24 -16.26 0.07
C LYS A 139 6.78 -16.95 1.33
N ILE A 140 5.96 -17.08 2.37
CA ILE A 140 6.37 -17.73 3.64
C ILE A 140 5.87 -19.17 3.78
N SER A 141 5.18 -19.70 2.76
CA SER A 141 4.59 -21.05 2.74
C SER A 141 3.66 -21.32 3.95
N LYS A 142 2.82 -20.34 4.27
CA LYS A 142 1.80 -20.41 5.34
C LYS A 142 0.44 -20.00 4.77
N ASN A 143 -0.65 -20.37 5.47
CA ASN A 143 -1.98 -19.98 5.05
C ASN A 143 -2.25 -18.47 5.30
N GLU A 144 -3.21 -17.89 4.56
CA GLU A 144 -3.57 -16.49 4.69
C GLU A 144 -4.08 -16.12 6.09
N LYS A 145 -4.77 -17.06 6.76
CA LYS A 145 -5.28 -16.84 8.12
C LYS A 145 -4.13 -16.61 9.10
N TYR A 146 -3.08 -17.44 9.04
CA TYR A 146 -1.88 -17.28 9.86
C TYR A 146 -1.21 -15.92 9.60
N VAL A 147 -1.08 -15.53 8.32
CA VAL A 147 -0.47 -14.24 7.96
C VAL A 147 -1.27 -13.08 8.54
N MET A 148 -2.61 -13.13 8.44
CA MET A 148 -3.49 -12.11 8.99
C MET A 148 -3.40 -12.01 10.53
N GLU A 149 -3.41 -13.13 11.23
CA GLU A 149 -3.26 -13.16 12.68
C GLU A 149 -1.92 -12.55 13.11
N ARG A 150 -0.83 -12.97 12.47
CA ARG A 150 0.52 -12.43 12.74
C ARG A 150 0.68 -10.97 12.36
N LEU A 151 0.02 -10.52 11.29
CA LEU A 151 0.00 -9.10 10.93
C LEU A 151 -0.69 -8.26 12.00
N ARG A 152 -1.86 -8.70 12.48
CA ARG A 152 -2.61 -8.00 13.55
C ARG A 152 -1.79 -7.92 14.83
N GLU A 153 -1.25 -9.04 15.31
CA GLU A 153 -0.38 -9.09 16.48
C GLU A 153 0.80 -8.10 16.33
N ALA A 154 1.49 -8.13 15.20
CA ALA A 154 2.61 -7.23 14.95
C ALA A 154 2.18 -5.75 14.97
N LEU A 155 1.06 -5.41 14.34
CA LEU A 155 0.56 -4.03 14.35
C LEU A 155 0.07 -3.60 15.73
N ASP A 156 -0.51 -4.51 16.53
CA ASP A 156 -0.89 -4.25 17.92
C ASP A 156 0.33 -4.00 18.80
N ASP A 157 1.36 -4.85 18.71
CA ASP A 157 2.60 -4.69 19.46
C ASP A 157 3.26 -3.34 19.14
N TYR A 158 3.24 -2.94 17.87
CA TYR A 158 3.78 -1.65 17.48
C TYR A 158 2.89 -0.47 17.93
N ALA A 159 1.57 -0.61 17.89
CA ALA A 159 0.64 0.40 18.38
C ALA A 159 0.82 0.65 19.89
N ILE A 160 1.02 -0.41 20.67
CA ILE A 160 1.34 -0.33 22.11
C ILE A 160 2.68 0.38 22.31
N PHE A 161 3.71 -0.03 21.56
CA PHE A 161 5.03 0.59 21.64
C PHE A 161 5.01 2.10 21.34
N MET A 162 4.17 2.52 20.39
CA MET A 162 3.98 3.92 20.03
C MET A 162 3.04 4.69 20.97
N GLY A 163 2.37 4.03 21.91
CA GLY A 163 1.38 4.65 22.79
C GLY A 163 0.09 5.06 22.07
N ILE A 164 -0.24 4.41 20.96
CA ILE A 164 -1.49 4.64 20.19
C ILE A 164 -2.63 3.82 20.82
N LYS A 165 -2.31 2.73 21.51
CA LYS A 165 -3.26 1.81 22.13
C LYS A 165 -3.01 1.71 23.63
#